data_cd1c26e70cda175fa211a074e9c5ab97
#
_entry.id   cd1c26e70cda175fa211a074e9c5ab97
#
_cell.length_a   1.000
_cell.length_b   1.000
_cell.length_c   1.000
_cell.angle_alpha   90.00
_cell.angle_beta   90.00
_cell.angle_gamma   90.00
#
_symmetry.space_group_name_H-M   'P 1'
#
loop_
_entity.id
_entity.type
_entity.pdbx_description
1 polymer ?
#
loop_
_entity_poly.entity_id
_entity_poly.type
_entity_poly.pdbx_seq_one_letter_code
_entity_poly.pdbx_strand_id
1 'polypeptide(L)'
;MSYTYLKWHTNANGSNKAKSCKTPISKIEIIDGKWKQQHWRSLTTAYNRSALFEFYKDELESIIFGNHQLLIDLNTKILLFILKAKKKKMAMNFTTSFQASYENDFRYISDAKSEKQISDLNIYSYPQVFSEKMGFVSNLSAIDALFNGSL
;
A
#
# COMPACT_ATOMS: atom_id res chain seq x y z
N MET A 1 -6.79 12.85 12.31
CA MET A 1 -5.67 12.78 11.33
C MET A 1 -6.23 12.23 10.05
N SER A 2 -6.22 13.02 8.99
CA SER A 2 -6.69 12.56 7.68
C SER A 2 -5.66 11.60 7.13
N TYR A 3 -6.05 10.37 6.87
CA TYR A 3 -5.24 9.46 6.07
C TYR A 3 -5.13 10.05 4.67
N THR A 4 -3.97 10.56 4.33
CA THR A 4 -3.71 11.10 3.00
C THR A 4 -3.56 9.93 2.05
N TYR A 5 -4.63 9.56 1.37
CA TYR A 5 -4.53 8.67 0.22
C TYR A 5 -3.54 9.31 -0.77
N LEU A 6 -2.53 8.55 -1.15
CA LEU A 6 -1.62 8.94 -2.20
C LEU A 6 -2.40 9.22 -3.48
N LYS A 7 -2.62 10.50 -3.75
CA LYS A 7 -3.13 10.94 -5.03
C LYS A 7 -1.97 10.92 -6.01
N TRP A 8 -1.82 9.84 -6.75
CA TRP A 8 -0.86 9.76 -7.84
C TRP A 8 -1.31 10.73 -8.93
N HIS A 9 -0.50 11.76 -9.18
CA HIS A 9 -0.75 12.67 -10.28
C HIS A 9 -0.19 12.04 -11.55
N THR A 10 -1.08 11.57 -12.41
CA THR A 10 -0.71 11.34 -13.81
C THR A 10 -0.54 12.70 -14.46
N ASN A 11 0.64 12.99 -15.01
CA ASN A 11 0.83 14.15 -15.88
C ASN A 11 0.04 13.94 -17.18
N ALA A 12 -1.21 14.37 -17.18
CA ALA A 12 -1.91 14.70 -18.42
C ALA A 12 -1.73 16.18 -18.65
N ASN A 13 -1.01 16.55 -19.72
CA ASN A 13 -0.83 17.93 -20.17
C ASN A 13 -2.13 18.73 -20.02
N GLY A 14 -2.09 19.76 -19.19
CA GLY A 14 -2.86 20.96 -19.12
C GLY A 14 -4.24 21.02 -19.79
N SER A 15 -5.22 20.26 -19.36
CA SER A 15 -6.63 20.61 -19.54
C SER A 15 -7.46 20.07 -18.39
N ASN A 16 -8.06 20.99 -17.64
CA ASN A 16 -9.00 20.74 -16.55
C ASN A 16 -10.30 20.07 -17.04
N LYS A 17 -10.27 18.77 -17.24
CA LYS A 17 -11.47 17.89 -17.19
C LYS A 17 -10.99 16.54 -16.70
N ALA A 18 -11.46 16.12 -15.52
CA ALA A 18 -11.26 14.79 -14.97
C ALA A 18 -11.92 13.74 -15.88
N LYS A 19 -11.30 13.45 -17.00
CA LYS A 19 -11.57 12.20 -17.75
C LYS A 19 -10.96 11.10 -16.91
N SER A 20 -11.77 10.10 -16.52
CA SER A 20 -11.30 8.89 -15.86
C SER A 20 -10.15 8.31 -16.71
N CYS A 21 -8.93 8.42 -16.19
CA CYS A 21 -7.75 7.98 -16.93
C CYS A 21 -7.74 6.46 -16.90
N LYS A 22 -8.10 5.83 -18.01
CA LYS A 22 -8.07 4.37 -18.20
C LYS A 22 -6.65 3.86 -18.50
N THR A 23 -5.62 4.53 -17.98
CA THR A 23 -4.23 4.12 -18.18
C THR A 23 -3.97 2.84 -17.38
N PRO A 24 -3.52 1.76 -17.99
CA PRO A 24 -3.12 0.55 -17.28
C PRO A 24 -1.99 0.85 -16.28
N ILE A 25 -2.03 0.23 -15.11
CA ILE A 25 -1.00 0.42 -14.07
C ILE A 25 0.41 0.12 -14.58
N SER A 26 0.54 -0.78 -15.54
CA SER A 26 1.81 -1.12 -16.21
C SER A 26 2.43 0.02 -17.03
N LYS A 27 1.70 1.12 -17.26
CA LYS A 27 2.14 2.30 -18.00
C LYS A 27 2.19 3.56 -17.11
N ILE A 28 1.94 3.44 -15.83
CA ILE A 28 2.01 4.57 -14.90
C ILE A 28 3.46 4.74 -14.47
N GLU A 29 4.05 5.86 -14.87
CA GLU A 29 5.40 6.26 -14.51
C GLU A 29 5.42 6.98 -13.16
N ILE A 30 6.48 6.75 -12.40
CA ILE A 30 6.75 7.46 -11.15
C ILE A 30 7.55 8.71 -11.49
N ILE A 31 7.00 9.87 -11.14
CA ILE A 31 7.71 11.13 -11.29
C ILE A 31 8.58 11.36 -10.06
N ASP A 32 9.84 11.68 -10.29
CA ASP A 32 10.75 12.06 -9.22
C ASP A 32 10.26 13.34 -8.53
N GLY A 33 10.42 13.37 -7.22
CA GLY A 33 9.97 14.51 -6.41
C GLY A 33 10.11 14.27 -4.92
N LYS A 34 9.63 15.25 -4.17
CA LYS A 34 9.69 15.22 -2.68
C LYS A 34 8.79 14.17 -2.04
N TRP A 35 8.00 13.42 -2.83
CA TRP A 35 7.04 12.44 -2.30
C TRP A 35 7.72 11.31 -1.52
N LYS A 36 8.91 10.84 -1.96
CA LYS A 36 9.67 9.78 -1.27
C LYS A 36 10.03 10.22 0.15
N GLN A 37 10.58 11.44 0.29
CA GLN A 37 10.93 12.02 1.59
C GLN A 37 9.69 12.27 2.47
N GLN A 38 8.60 12.76 1.86
CA GLN A 38 7.35 13.00 2.59
C GLN A 38 6.74 11.69 3.11
N HIS A 39 6.73 10.64 2.29
CA HIS A 39 6.28 9.31 2.65
C HIS A 39 7.12 8.73 3.78
N TRP A 40 8.43 8.73 3.59
CA TRP A 40 9.35 8.20 4.58
C TRP A 40 9.20 8.91 5.94
N ARG A 41 9.13 10.24 5.92
CA ARG A 41 8.89 11.02 7.13
C ARG A 41 7.56 10.65 7.80
N SER A 42 6.50 10.47 7.04
CA SER A 42 5.19 10.08 7.57
C SER A 42 5.24 8.70 8.21
N LEU A 43 5.88 7.71 7.57
CA LEU A 43 6.07 6.37 8.10
C LEU A 43 6.90 6.40 9.38
N THR A 44 8.04 7.08 9.37
CA THR A 44 8.90 7.21 10.55
C THR A 44 8.15 7.89 11.70
N THR A 45 7.43 8.97 11.43
CA THR A 45 6.65 9.67 12.48
C THR A 45 5.56 8.79 13.08
N ALA A 46 4.91 7.95 12.25
CA ALA A 46 3.83 7.08 12.72
C ALA A 46 4.34 5.84 13.47
N TYR A 47 5.46 5.25 13.03
CA TYR A 47 5.86 3.91 13.43
C TYR A 47 7.20 3.80 14.16
N ASN A 48 7.95 4.89 14.40
CA ASN A 48 9.23 4.83 15.10
C ASN A 48 9.16 4.25 16.53
N ARG A 49 7.96 4.14 17.10
CA ARG A 49 7.71 3.54 18.41
C ARG A 49 7.12 2.13 18.33
N SER A 50 6.88 1.60 17.13
CA SER A 50 6.37 0.24 16.98
C SER A 50 7.48 -0.79 17.16
N ALA A 51 7.11 -1.98 17.63
CA ALA A 51 8.04 -2.99 18.11
C ALA A 51 9.06 -3.46 17.06
N LEU A 52 8.64 -3.54 15.78
CA LEU A 52 9.47 -4.07 14.71
C LEU A 52 9.87 -3.03 13.65
N PHE A 53 9.61 -1.74 13.87
CA PHE A 53 9.98 -0.71 12.92
C PHE A 53 11.47 -0.69 12.63
N GLU A 54 12.30 -0.69 13.67
CA GLU A 54 13.76 -0.70 13.56
C GLU A 54 14.30 -1.91 12.77
N PHE A 55 13.62 -3.05 12.87
CA PHE A 55 14.03 -4.25 12.17
C PHE A 55 13.76 -4.19 10.65
N TYR A 56 12.69 -3.52 10.25
CA TYR A 56 12.25 -3.49 8.85
C TYR A 56 12.51 -2.17 8.13
N LYS A 57 12.87 -1.10 8.85
CA LYS A 57 12.96 0.25 8.29
C LYS A 57 13.97 0.36 7.14
N ASP A 58 15.16 -0.21 7.29
CA ASP A 58 16.25 -0.05 6.31
C ASP A 58 15.90 -0.71 4.97
N GLU A 59 15.28 -1.91 5.00
CA GLU A 59 14.84 -2.59 3.79
C GLU A 59 13.69 -1.80 3.12
N LEU A 60 12.72 -1.32 3.89
CA LEU A 60 11.62 -0.53 3.35
C LEU A 60 12.10 0.82 2.80
N GLU A 61 13.02 1.50 3.49
CA GLU A 61 13.64 2.73 3.03
C GLU A 61 14.33 2.53 1.68
N SER A 62 15.15 1.49 1.57
CA SER A 62 15.84 1.17 0.32
C SER A 62 14.88 0.91 -0.85
N ILE A 63 13.70 0.33 -0.57
CA ILE A 63 12.66 0.13 -1.56
C ILE A 63 12.05 1.47 -1.97
N ILE A 64 11.66 2.32 -1.02
CA ILE A 64 11.01 3.62 -1.31
C ILE A 64 11.95 4.55 -2.09
N PHE A 65 13.22 4.62 -1.68
CA PHE A 65 14.22 5.49 -2.34
C PHE A 65 14.86 4.86 -3.57
N GLY A 66 14.58 3.60 -3.85
CA GLY A 66 15.06 2.92 -5.04
C GLY A 66 14.67 3.64 -6.33
N ASN A 67 15.42 3.37 -7.39
CA ASN A 67 15.09 3.90 -8.72
C ASN A 67 14.01 3.02 -9.37
N HIS A 68 12.77 3.48 -9.31
CA HIS A 68 11.62 2.84 -9.93
C HIS A 68 11.08 3.75 -11.02
N GLN A 69 11.02 3.26 -12.25
CA GLN A 69 10.41 3.99 -13.36
C GLN A 69 8.88 3.81 -13.35
N LEU A 70 8.40 2.62 -13.07
CA LEU A 70 6.97 2.29 -13.10
C LEU A 70 6.39 2.06 -11.70
N LEU A 71 5.16 2.50 -11.51
CA LEU A 71 4.43 2.30 -10.26
C LEU A 71 4.26 0.82 -9.92
N ILE A 72 4.06 -0.03 -10.93
CA ILE A 72 3.90 -1.47 -10.73
C ILE A 72 5.16 -2.10 -10.14
N ASP A 73 6.36 -1.61 -10.50
CA ASP A 73 7.63 -2.13 -9.98
C ASP A 73 7.77 -1.82 -8.49
N LEU A 74 7.46 -0.58 -8.09
CA LEU A 74 7.47 -0.19 -6.68
C LEU A 74 6.47 -1.02 -5.87
N ASN A 75 5.23 -1.14 -6.36
CA ASN A 75 4.19 -1.91 -5.69
C ASN A 75 4.58 -3.38 -5.54
N THR A 76 5.17 -3.96 -6.58
CA THR A 76 5.65 -5.35 -6.58
C THR A 76 6.74 -5.55 -5.52
N LYS A 77 7.71 -4.64 -5.43
CA LYS A 77 8.78 -4.74 -4.43
C LYS A 77 8.24 -4.62 -2.99
N ILE A 78 7.30 -3.70 -2.75
CA ILE A 78 6.65 -3.57 -1.45
C ILE A 78 5.87 -4.85 -1.10
N LEU A 79 5.14 -5.42 -2.05
CA LEU A 79 4.41 -6.67 -1.83
C LEU A 79 5.37 -7.84 -1.52
N LEU A 80 6.46 -7.98 -2.27
CA LEU A 80 7.48 -9.00 -2.02
C LEU A 80 8.14 -8.83 -0.65
N PHE A 81 8.42 -7.60 -0.24
CA PHE A 81 8.92 -7.28 1.10
C PHE A 81 7.95 -7.79 2.19
N ILE A 82 6.65 -7.51 2.07
CA ILE A 82 5.63 -7.97 3.02
C ILE A 82 5.53 -9.50 3.03
N LEU A 83 5.52 -10.15 1.87
CA LEU A 83 5.48 -11.61 1.76
C LEU A 83 6.72 -12.27 2.37
N LYS A 84 7.91 -11.70 2.16
CA LYS A 84 9.15 -12.14 2.78
C LYS A 84 9.08 -12.04 4.30
N ALA A 85 8.59 -10.92 4.83
CA ALA A 85 8.41 -10.73 6.26
C ALA A 85 7.44 -11.77 6.87
N LYS A 86 6.38 -12.11 6.16
CA LYS A 86 5.45 -13.20 6.50
C LYS A 86 6.02 -14.62 6.31
N LYS A 87 7.22 -14.76 5.77
CA LYS A 87 7.81 -16.05 5.37
C LYS A 87 6.91 -16.83 4.39
N LYS A 88 6.12 -16.10 3.57
CA LYS A 88 5.26 -16.70 2.55
C LYS A 88 5.94 -16.63 1.19
N LYS A 89 6.01 -17.79 0.52
CA LYS A 89 6.43 -17.87 -0.88
C LYS A 89 5.17 -17.90 -1.73
N MET A 90 4.98 -16.90 -2.57
CA MET A 90 3.88 -16.85 -3.54
C MET A 90 4.44 -16.61 -4.93
N ALA A 91 3.95 -17.37 -5.89
CA ALA A 91 4.18 -17.07 -7.30
C ALA A 91 3.32 -15.86 -7.69
N MET A 92 3.94 -14.85 -8.29
CA MET A 92 3.24 -13.70 -8.84
C MET A 92 3.26 -13.76 -10.37
N ASN A 93 2.09 -13.64 -10.96
CA ASN A 93 1.95 -13.58 -12.40
C ASN A 93 1.22 -12.28 -12.78
N PHE A 94 1.63 -11.68 -13.89
CA PHE A 94 0.98 -10.50 -14.45
C PHE A 94 0.05 -10.92 -15.57
N THR A 95 -1.14 -10.34 -15.58
CA THR A 95 -2.08 -10.54 -16.69
C THR A 95 -1.63 -9.74 -17.91
N THR A 96 -1.78 -10.31 -19.10
CA THR A 96 -1.45 -9.66 -20.37
C THR A 96 -2.64 -8.93 -20.99
N SER A 97 -3.85 -9.27 -20.55
CA SER A 97 -5.09 -8.67 -21.03
C SER A 97 -6.08 -8.45 -19.88
N PHE A 98 -7.00 -7.51 -20.07
CA PHE A 98 -8.09 -7.28 -19.12
C PHE A 98 -9.13 -8.39 -19.24
N GLN A 99 -9.51 -8.95 -18.09
CA GLN A 99 -10.66 -9.84 -17.96
C GLN A 99 -11.71 -9.19 -17.07
N ALA A 100 -12.97 -9.28 -17.46
CA ALA A 100 -14.08 -8.63 -16.76
C ALA A 100 -14.30 -9.23 -15.35
N SER A 101 -14.10 -10.54 -15.18
CA SER A 101 -14.27 -11.25 -13.93
C SER A 101 -13.30 -12.42 -13.79
N TYR A 102 -12.97 -12.77 -12.55
CA TYR A 102 -12.24 -13.97 -12.15
C TYR A 102 -13.02 -14.71 -11.07
N GLU A 103 -12.78 -16.00 -10.92
CA GLU A 103 -13.41 -16.81 -9.86
C GLU A 103 -13.11 -16.26 -8.46
N ASN A 104 -11.86 -15.82 -8.21
CA ASN A 104 -11.44 -15.18 -6.97
C ASN A 104 -10.99 -13.74 -7.25
N ASP A 105 -11.96 -12.85 -7.49
CA ASP A 105 -11.70 -11.46 -7.86
C ASP A 105 -11.76 -10.53 -6.65
N PHE A 106 -10.60 -10.09 -6.19
CA PHE A 106 -10.46 -9.17 -5.06
C PHE A 106 -10.20 -7.71 -5.48
N ARG A 107 -10.28 -7.38 -6.77
CA ARG A 107 -9.97 -6.02 -7.28
C ARG A 107 -10.84 -4.92 -6.67
N TYR A 108 -12.04 -5.28 -6.26
CA TYR A 108 -13.04 -4.34 -5.74
C TYR A 108 -13.16 -4.34 -4.22
N ILE A 109 -12.34 -5.14 -3.52
CA ILE A 109 -12.45 -5.28 -2.06
C ILE A 109 -12.13 -3.96 -1.31
N SER A 110 -11.33 -3.08 -1.93
CA SER A 110 -10.98 -1.76 -1.37
C SER A 110 -11.88 -0.63 -1.88
N ASP A 111 -12.90 -0.91 -2.69
CA ASP A 111 -13.84 0.10 -3.13
C ASP A 111 -14.81 0.43 -1.97
N ALA A 112 -15.06 1.72 -1.74
CA ALA A 112 -15.98 2.19 -0.69
C ALA A 112 -17.40 1.61 -0.80
N LYS A 113 -17.77 1.11 -1.98
CA LYS A 113 -19.04 0.38 -2.21
C LYS A 113 -19.01 -1.07 -1.73
N SER A 114 -17.84 -1.59 -1.38
CA SER A 114 -17.62 -3.00 -0.99
C SER A 114 -17.48 -3.18 0.52
N GLU A 115 -17.91 -2.22 1.35
CA GLU A 115 -17.83 -2.29 2.81
C GLU A 115 -18.42 -3.61 3.37
N LYS A 116 -19.45 -4.16 2.72
CA LYS A 116 -20.03 -5.45 3.08
C LYS A 116 -19.07 -6.63 2.95
N GLN A 117 -18.14 -6.61 1.99
CA GLN A 117 -17.18 -7.71 1.77
C GLN A 117 -16.01 -7.65 2.75
N ILE A 118 -15.70 -6.47 3.28
CA ILE A 118 -14.66 -6.28 4.29
C ILE A 118 -15.16 -6.74 5.68
N SER A 119 -16.44 -6.59 5.98
CA SER A 119 -17.05 -7.05 7.24
C SER A 119 -16.99 -8.58 7.41
N ASP A 120 -16.91 -9.33 6.30
CA ASP A 120 -16.81 -10.79 6.31
C ASP A 120 -15.39 -11.32 6.54
N LEU A 121 -14.39 -10.41 6.53
CA LEU A 121 -13.01 -10.76 6.88
C LEU A 121 -12.89 -10.80 8.41
N ASN A 122 -12.43 -11.93 8.93
CA ASN A 122 -12.07 -12.05 10.34
C ASN A 122 -10.86 -11.16 10.63
N ILE A 123 -11.11 -9.92 11.07
CA ILE A 123 -10.06 -8.97 11.45
C ILE A 123 -9.78 -9.18 12.93
N TYR A 124 -8.63 -9.79 13.24
CA TYR A 124 -8.17 -9.96 14.60
C TYR A 124 -7.61 -8.65 15.14
N SER A 125 -7.95 -8.33 16.39
CA SER A 125 -7.36 -7.20 17.10
C SER A 125 -5.90 -7.50 17.42
N TYR A 126 -5.04 -6.48 17.25
CA TYR A 126 -3.61 -6.54 17.56
C TYR A 126 -3.13 -5.22 18.18
N PRO A 127 -2.01 -5.20 18.92
CA PRO A 127 -1.45 -3.98 19.47
C PRO A 127 -1.10 -2.98 18.35
N GLN A 128 -1.57 -1.74 18.48
CA GLN A 128 -1.29 -0.65 17.54
C GLN A 128 -0.66 0.52 18.29
N VAL A 129 0.24 1.27 17.63
CA VAL A 129 0.97 2.40 18.24
C VAL A 129 0.05 3.43 18.91
N PHE A 130 -1.14 3.64 18.34
CA PHE A 130 -2.09 4.64 18.83
C PHE A 130 -3.30 4.04 19.56
N SER A 131 -3.29 2.75 19.89
CA SER A 131 -4.43 2.07 20.50
C SER A 131 -4.84 2.65 21.86
N GLU A 132 -3.91 3.18 22.65
CA GLU A 132 -4.21 3.83 23.93
C GLU A 132 -5.08 5.08 23.78
N LYS A 133 -4.92 5.82 22.65
CA LYS A 133 -5.64 7.08 22.41
C LYS A 133 -6.89 6.92 21.56
N MET A 134 -6.90 5.97 20.65
CA MET A 134 -7.91 5.85 19.60
C MET A 134 -8.68 4.52 19.68
N GLY A 135 -8.29 3.62 20.56
CA GLY A 135 -8.76 2.24 20.52
C GLY A 135 -8.19 1.47 19.32
N PHE A 136 -8.67 0.26 19.11
CA PHE A 136 -8.29 -0.54 17.94
C PHE A 136 -8.97 0.00 16.67
N VAL A 137 -8.18 0.28 15.66
CA VAL A 137 -8.65 0.68 14.33
C VAL A 137 -8.49 -0.51 13.39
N SER A 138 -9.61 -1.05 12.93
CA SER A 138 -9.62 -2.19 12.01
C SER A 138 -9.18 -1.79 10.59
N ASN A 139 -8.77 -2.78 9.82
CA ASN A 139 -8.47 -2.64 8.38
C ASN A 139 -7.41 -1.59 8.04
N LEU A 140 -6.36 -1.47 8.87
CA LEU A 140 -5.17 -0.70 8.53
C LEU A 140 -4.30 -1.45 7.52
N SER A 141 -3.29 -0.78 7.00
CA SER A 141 -2.40 -1.38 6.00
C SER A 141 -1.59 -2.56 6.59
N ALA A 142 -1.17 -3.49 5.73
CA ALA A 142 -0.31 -4.61 6.13
C ALA A 142 1.01 -4.15 6.77
N ILE A 143 1.49 -2.94 6.47
CA ILE A 143 2.67 -2.33 7.10
C ILE A 143 2.41 -2.03 8.57
N ASP A 144 1.20 -1.60 8.94
CA ASP A 144 0.84 -1.38 10.36
C ASP A 144 0.94 -2.69 11.15
N ALA A 145 0.32 -3.76 10.65
CA ALA A 145 0.40 -5.07 11.27
C ALA A 145 1.84 -5.61 11.32
N LEU A 146 2.65 -5.38 10.27
CA LEU A 146 4.05 -5.79 10.20
C LEU A 146 4.87 -5.11 11.30
N PHE A 147 4.80 -3.80 11.42
CA PHE A 147 5.59 -3.05 12.39
C PHE A 147 5.17 -3.32 13.84
N ASN A 148 3.93 -3.70 14.06
CA ASN A 148 3.42 -4.08 15.38
C ASN A 148 3.54 -5.59 15.68
N GLY A 149 4.19 -6.37 14.81
CA GLY A 149 4.49 -7.79 15.03
C GLY A 149 3.28 -8.72 14.90
N SER A 150 2.25 -8.30 14.16
CA SER A 150 0.97 -9.01 14.05
C SER A 150 0.65 -9.47 12.62
N LEU A 151 1.66 -9.48 11.74
CA LEU A 151 1.49 -9.89 10.35
C LEU A 151 1.69 -11.39 10.16
#